data_b3e1d6930d86dab0756606a10db985fa
#
_entry.id   b3e1d6930d86dab0756606a10db985fa
#
_cell.length_a   1.000
_cell.length_b   1.000
_cell.length_c   1.000
_cell.angle_alpha   90.00
_cell.angle_beta   90.00
_cell.angle_gamma   90.00
#
_symmetry.space_group_name_H-M   'P 1'
#
loop_
_entity.id
_entity.type
_entity.pdbx_description
1 polymer ?
#
loop_
_entity_poly.entity_id
_entity_poly.type
_entity_poly.pdbx_seq_one_letter_code
_entity_poly.pdbx_strand_id
1 'polypeptide(L)'
;ASDFQYNKVMHGITSSSALIGCVLGGALSGVFASRLGRRNSLRLAAVLFFLSALGSYYPEVLFFEYGKPNMDLLIAFNLYRVLGGIGVGLASAVCPMYIAEIAPSNIRGTLVSCNQFAIIFGMLVVYFVNYLIMGDHQNPIILKDAAGVLSVSAESDMWTVQEGWRYMFGSEAFPAAFFGMLLFFVPKTPRYLVLVQQEEKAYTILEKINGKKKAQEILNDIKATAQEKT
;
A
#
# COMPACT_ATOMS: atom_id res chain seq x y z
N ALA A 1 -29.97 20.19 11.34
CA ALA A 1 -29.08 19.03 11.20
C ALA A 1 -29.49 18.36 9.92
N SER A 2 -28.61 18.37 8.91
CA SER A 2 -28.82 17.60 7.69
C SER A 2 -28.65 16.14 8.06
N ASP A 3 -29.71 15.34 7.96
CA ASP A 3 -29.65 13.89 8.14
C ASP A 3 -28.79 13.32 7.01
N PHE A 4 -27.48 13.18 7.28
CA PHE A 4 -26.57 12.57 6.37
C PHE A 4 -26.88 11.07 6.29
N GLN A 5 -27.46 10.62 5.18
CA GLN A 5 -27.74 9.22 4.94
C GLN A 5 -26.66 8.65 3.98
N TYR A 6 -25.88 7.71 4.47
CA TYR A 6 -24.92 6.94 3.67
C TYR A 6 -25.68 5.95 2.79
N ASN A 7 -25.74 6.22 1.50
CA ASN A 7 -26.48 5.41 0.54
C ASN A 7 -25.58 4.45 -0.28
N LYS A 8 -26.20 3.53 -1.03
CA LYS A 8 -25.50 2.54 -1.84
C LYS A 8 -24.53 3.16 -2.88
N VAL A 9 -24.85 4.34 -3.40
CA VAL A 9 -24.01 5.05 -4.36
C VAL A 9 -22.75 5.57 -3.69
N MET A 10 -22.88 6.17 -2.51
CA MET A 10 -21.73 6.63 -1.70
C MET A 10 -20.81 5.46 -1.33
N HIS A 11 -21.40 4.31 -0.96
CA HIS A 11 -20.64 3.09 -0.70
C HIS A 11 -19.84 2.64 -1.93
N GLY A 12 -20.46 2.67 -3.11
CA GLY A 12 -19.80 2.35 -4.38
C GLY A 12 -18.63 3.30 -4.68
N ILE A 13 -18.82 4.61 -4.49
CA ILE A 13 -17.78 5.62 -4.69
C ILE A 13 -16.61 5.38 -3.72
N THR A 14 -16.90 5.15 -2.46
CA THR A 14 -15.89 4.90 -1.42
C THR A 14 -15.08 3.64 -1.72
N SER A 15 -15.74 2.56 -2.15
CA SER A 15 -15.05 1.32 -2.54
C SER A 15 -14.18 1.50 -3.78
N SER A 16 -14.62 2.31 -4.75
CA SER A 16 -13.91 2.54 -6.02
C SER A 16 -12.79 3.58 -5.91
N SER A 17 -12.80 4.45 -4.89
CA SER A 17 -11.84 5.54 -4.74
C SER A 17 -10.38 5.07 -4.74
N ALA A 18 -10.09 3.97 -4.05
CA ALA A 18 -8.76 3.36 -4.03
C ALA A 18 -8.33 2.82 -5.40
N LEU A 19 -9.27 2.30 -6.20
CA LEU A 19 -8.98 1.79 -7.55
C LEU A 19 -8.60 2.93 -8.49
N ILE A 20 -9.26 4.09 -8.39
CA ILE A 20 -8.89 5.29 -9.15
C ILE A 20 -7.45 5.69 -8.82
N GLY A 21 -7.11 5.72 -7.52
CA GLY A 21 -5.74 5.97 -7.07
C GLY A 21 -4.75 4.95 -7.65
N CYS A 22 -5.10 3.66 -7.67
CA CYS A 22 -4.26 2.59 -8.20
C CYS A 22 -3.94 2.79 -9.69
N VAL A 23 -4.93 3.16 -10.50
CA VAL A 23 -4.74 3.46 -11.94
C VAL A 23 -3.79 4.65 -12.11
N LEU A 24 -3.98 5.72 -11.35
CA LEU A 24 -3.09 6.90 -11.40
C LEU A 24 -1.67 6.55 -10.97
N GLY A 25 -1.50 5.82 -9.88
CA GLY A 25 -0.19 5.38 -9.39
C GLY A 25 0.53 4.47 -10.37
N GLY A 26 -0.19 3.54 -10.99
CA GLY A 26 0.34 2.66 -12.05
C GLY A 26 0.79 3.44 -13.28
N ALA A 27 -0.03 4.38 -13.78
CA ALA A 27 0.31 5.21 -14.92
C ALA A 27 1.54 6.10 -14.68
N LEU A 28 1.68 6.64 -13.48
CA LEU A 28 2.82 7.51 -13.10
C LEU A 28 4.06 6.73 -12.68
N SER A 29 3.96 5.42 -12.47
CA SER A 29 5.06 4.59 -11.94
C SER A 29 6.33 4.64 -12.77
N GLY A 30 6.21 4.69 -14.10
CA GLY A 30 7.34 4.80 -15.03
C GLY A 30 8.12 6.10 -14.84
N VAL A 31 7.42 7.21 -14.64
CA VAL A 31 8.03 8.54 -14.43
C VAL A 31 8.74 8.57 -13.07
N PHE A 32 8.10 8.08 -12.02
CA PHE A 32 8.73 8.02 -10.70
C PHE A 32 9.92 7.07 -10.68
N ALA A 33 9.80 5.90 -11.28
CA ALA A 33 10.90 4.93 -11.36
C ALA A 33 12.11 5.46 -12.13
N SER A 34 11.92 6.24 -13.19
CA SER A 34 13.02 6.84 -13.96
C SER A 34 13.67 8.02 -13.24
N ARG A 35 12.89 8.93 -12.66
CA ARG A 35 13.40 10.15 -12.02
C ARG A 35 13.95 9.93 -10.62
N LEU A 36 13.20 9.26 -9.74
CA LEU A 36 13.57 9.04 -8.35
C LEU A 36 14.37 7.75 -8.14
N GLY A 37 14.30 6.82 -9.10
CA GLY A 37 14.83 5.48 -8.99
C GLY A 37 13.89 4.54 -8.22
N ARG A 38 14.04 3.24 -8.47
CA ARG A 38 13.11 2.19 -7.98
C ARG A 38 12.97 2.19 -6.46
N ARG A 39 14.08 2.28 -5.73
CA ARG A 39 14.08 2.29 -4.26
C ARG A 39 13.35 3.49 -3.67
N ASN A 40 13.58 4.69 -4.19
CA ASN A 40 12.95 5.88 -3.65
C ASN A 40 11.46 5.94 -4.04
N SER A 41 11.09 5.41 -5.20
CA SER A 41 9.68 5.25 -5.59
C SER A 41 8.93 4.29 -4.66
N LEU A 42 9.56 3.19 -4.25
CA LEU A 42 8.99 2.28 -3.24
C LEU A 42 8.89 2.93 -1.85
N ARG A 43 9.86 3.77 -1.47
CA ARG A 43 9.77 4.54 -0.23
C ARG A 43 8.62 5.54 -0.27
N LEU A 44 8.42 6.21 -1.40
CA LEU A 44 7.27 7.08 -1.60
C LEU A 44 5.96 6.30 -1.45
N ALA A 45 5.87 5.12 -2.07
CA ALA A 45 4.71 4.25 -1.91
C ALA A 45 4.46 3.86 -0.44
N ALA A 46 5.51 3.52 0.32
CA ALA A 46 5.39 3.21 1.75
C ALA A 46 4.87 4.39 2.57
N VAL A 47 5.33 5.61 2.28
CA VAL A 47 4.83 6.84 2.92
C VAL A 47 3.35 7.06 2.58
N LEU A 48 2.96 6.88 1.32
CA LEU A 48 1.57 7.01 0.90
C LEU A 48 0.66 5.97 1.57
N PHE A 49 1.11 4.72 1.71
CA PHE A 49 0.39 3.69 2.47
C PHE A 49 0.20 4.08 3.93
N PHE A 50 1.27 4.52 4.57
CA PHE A 50 1.22 4.90 5.98
C PHE A 50 0.28 6.08 6.22
N LEU A 51 0.37 7.13 5.39
CA LEU A 51 -0.53 8.29 5.45
C LEU A 51 -1.99 7.90 5.18
N SER A 52 -2.23 7.02 4.21
CA SER A 52 -3.57 6.50 3.91
C SER A 52 -4.16 5.73 5.09
N ALA A 53 -3.38 4.84 5.70
CA ALA A 53 -3.81 4.05 6.85
C ALA A 53 -4.14 4.95 8.06
N LEU A 54 -3.28 5.92 8.39
CA LEU A 54 -3.53 6.88 9.46
C LEU A 54 -4.75 7.77 9.17
N GLY A 55 -4.84 8.30 7.95
CA GLY A 55 -5.96 9.15 7.55
C GLY A 55 -7.30 8.40 7.47
N SER A 56 -7.26 7.10 7.15
CA SER A 56 -8.46 6.25 7.19
C SER A 56 -8.86 5.86 8.61
N TYR A 57 -7.90 5.72 9.51
CA TYR A 57 -8.16 5.46 10.93
C TYR A 57 -8.79 6.67 11.64
N TYR A 58 -8.22 7.87 11.40
CA TYR A 58 -8.71 9.14 11.95
C TYR A 58 -8.97 10.17 10.84
N PRO A 59 -10.04 10.03 10.06
CA PRO A 59 -10.34 10.98 9.00
C PRO A 59 -10.69 12.38 9.52
N GLU A 60 -10.99 12.51 10.82
CA GLU A 60 -11.34 13.76 11.49
C GLU A 60 -10.15 14.64 11.88
N VAL A 61 -8.90 14.11 11.87
CA VAL A 61 -7.69 14.72 12.50
C VAL A 61 -7.41 16.16 12.07
N LEU A 62 -7.82 16.58 10.89
CA LEU A 62 -7.43 17.91 10.39
C LEU A 62 -8.49 19.00 10.58
N PHE A 63 -9.81 18.69 10.57
CA PHE A 63 -10.83 19.75 10.50
C PHE A 63 -12.22 19.36 11.01
N PHE A 64 -12.47 18.13 11.53
CA PHE A 64 -13.82 17.65 11.81
C PHE A 64 -14.00 17.20 13.25
N GLU A 65 -15.22 17.37 13.78
CA GLU A 65 -15.58 16.87 15.10
C GLU A 65 -15.77 15.35 15.08
N TYR A 66 -15.18 14.65 16.06
CA TYR A 66 -15.25 13.20 16.21
C TYR A 66 -16.70 12.71 16.31
N GLY A 67 -17.02 11.67 15.56
CA GLY A 67 -18.33 11.00 15.65
C GLY A 67 -19.49 11.71 14.97
N LYS A 68 -19.26 12.82 14.24
CA LYS A 68 -20.31 13.48 13.46
C LYS A 68 -20.16 13.14 11.96
N PRO A 69 -21.00 12.25 11.42
CA PRO A 69 -20.96 11.95 10.00
C PRO A 69 -21.35 13.16 9.16
N ASN A 70 -20.49 13.54 8.22
CA ASN A 70 -20.71 14.67 7.30
C ASN A 70 -20.17 14.29 5.91
N MET A 71 -20.69 14.97 4.88
CA MET A 71 -20.21 14.79 3.49
C MET A 71 -18.72 15.14 3.34
N ASP A 72 -18.26 16.18 4.02
CA ASP A 72 -16.87 16.62 3.98
C ASP A 72 -15.94 15.56 4.59
N LEU A 73 -16.35 14.88 5.66
CA LEU A 73 -15.64 13.75 6.26
C LEU A 73 -15.53 12.58 5.28
N LEU A 74 -16.60 12.27 4.55
CA LEU A 74 -16.59 11.23 3.53
C LEU A 74 -15.63 11.57 2.38
N ILE A 75 -15.59 12.84 1.97
CA ILE A 75 -14.63 13.31 0.95
C ILE A 75 -13.19 13.16 1.45
N ALA A 76 -12.90 13.59 2.69
CA ALA A 76 -11.59 13.44 3.30
C ALA A 76 -11.15 11.96 3.37
N PHE A 77 -12.04 11.08 3.82
CA PHE A 77 -11.79 9.64 3.84
C PHE A 77 -11.48 9.09 2.44
N ASN A 78 -12.28 9.47 1.43
CA ASN A 78 -12.04 9.04 0.06
C ASN A 78 -10.70 9.57 -0.52
N LEU A 79 -10.27 10.78 -0.14
CA LEU A 79 -8.96 11.29 -0.53
C LEU A 79 -7.82 10.45 0.05
N TYR A 80 -7.90 10.04 1.32
CA TYR A 80 -6.92 9.11 1.90
C TYR A 80 -6.92 7.76 1.19
N ARG A 81 -8.08 7.25 0.78
CA ARG A 81 -8.20 6.02 0.00
C ARG A 81 -7.55 6.16 -1.38
N VAL A 82 -7.73 7.29 -2.05
CA VAL A 82 -7.05 7.58 -3.33
C VAL A 82 -5.52 7.64 -3.14
N LEU A 83 -5.03 8.28 -2.08
CA LEU A 83 -3.59 8.33 -1.77
C LEU A 83 -3.01 6.92 -1.56
N GLY A 84 -3.69 6.09 -0.78
CA GLY A 84 -3.31 4.68 -0.61
C GLY A 84 -3.31 3.93 -1.94
N GLY A 85 -4.34 4.13 -2.76
CA GLY A 85 -4.43 3.57 -4.11
C GLY A 85 -3.24 3.96 -4.99
N ILE A 86 -2.81 5.22 -4.98
CA ILE A 86 -1.60 5.68 -5.71
C ILE A 86 -0.38 4.89 -5.22
N GLY A 87 -0.24 4.69 -3.91
CA GLY A 87 0.81 3.85 -3.33
C GLY A 87 0.77 2.42 -3.85
N VAL A 88 -0.43 1.79 -3.91
CA VAL A 88 -0.63 0.43 -4.45
C VAL A 88 -0.21 0.35 -5.91
N GLY A 89 -0.69 1.26 -6.76
CA GLY A 89 -0.35 1.29 -8.18
C GLY A 89 1.15 1.47 -8.42
N LEU A 90 1.78 2.38 -7.67
CA LEU A 90 3.21 2.62 -7.74
C LEU A 90 4.02 1.39 -7.29
N ALA A 91 3.69 0.79 -6.15
CA ALA A 91 4.38 -0.38 -5.63
C ALA A 91 4.21 -1.60 -6.53
N SER A 92 3.00 -1.85 -7.04
CA SER A 92 2.69 -2.99 -7.91
C SER A 92 3.49 -3.00 -9.20
N ALA A 93 3.79 -1.82 -9.77
CA ALA A 93 4.60 -1.70 -10.97
C ALA A 93 6.11 -1.73 -10.66
N VAL A 94 6.55 -1.02 -9.60
CA VAL A 94 7.96 -0.81 -9.31
C VAL A 94 8.60 -2.01 -8.60
N CYS A 95 7.85 -2.76 -7.77
CA CYS A 95 8.37 -3.88 -7.01
C CYS A 95 8.89 -5.03 -7.91
N PRO A 96 8.12 -5.57 -8.88
CA PRO A 96 8.64 -6.59 -9.79
C PRO A 96 9.78 -6.05 -10.67
N MET A 97 9.74 -4.77 -11.06
CA MET A 97 10.83 -4.13 -11.79
C MET A 97 12.12 -4.10 -10.96
N TYR A 98 12.03 -3.73 -9.68
CA TYR A 98 13.16 -3.73 -8.76
C TYR A 98 13.76 -5.14 -8.61
N ILE A 99 12.92 -6.14 -8.41
CA ILE A 99 13.34 -7.55 -8.29
C ILE A 99 14.03 -8.00 -9.58
N ALA A 100 13.45 -7.71 -10.73
CA ALA A 100 14.03 -8.10 -12.03
C ALA A 100 15.39 -7.45 -12.34
N GLU A 101 15.64 -6.24 -11.81
CA GLU A 101 16.93 -5.55 -12.00
C GLU A 101 18.04 -6.01 -11.03
N ILE A 102 17.70 -6.57 -9.88
CA ILE A 102 18.66 -7.03 -8.86
C ILE A 102 18.88 -8.54 -8.94
N ALA A 103 17.85 -9.30 -9.29
CA ALA A 103 17.90 -10.76 -9.26
C ALA A 103 18.90 -11.33 -10.28
N PRO A 104 19.75 -12.29 -9.87
CA PRO A 104 20.56 -13.08 -10.80
C PRO A 104 19.69 -13.75 -11.86
N SER A 105 20.22 -13.89 -13.08
CA SER A 105 19.47 -14.40 -14.24
C SER A 105 18.86 -15.80 -14.03
N ASN A 106 19.55 -16.66 -13.28
CA ASN A 106 19.15 -18.04 -13.00
C ASN A 106 17.93 -18.19 -12.08
N ILE A 107 17.67 -17.22 -11.20
CA ILE A 107 16.56 -17.26 -10.22
C ILE A 107 15.58 -16.09 -10.38
N ARG A 108 15.77 -15.22 -11.38
CA ARG A 108 14.94 -14.02 -11.58
C ARG A 108 13.45 -14.33 -11.69
N GLY A 109 13.09 -15.36 -12.49
CA GLY A 109 11.69 -15.77 -12.63
C GLY A 109 11.08 -16.21 -11.30
N THR A 110 11.80 -17.01 -10.52
CA THR A 110 11.35 -17.46 -9.20
C THR A 110 11.13 -16.28 -8.25
N LEU A 111 12.06 -15.33 -8.18
CA LEU A 111 11.93 -14.17 -7.30
C LEU A 111 10.78 -13.24 -7.71
N VAL A 112 10.50 -13.07 -9.00
CA VAL A 112 9.33 -12.34 -9.48
C VAL A 112 8.04 -13.08 -9.11
N SER A 113 8.01 -14.41 -9.21
CA SER A 113 6.86 -15.22 -8.77
C SER A 113 6.66 -15.15 -7.25
N CYS A 114 7.73 -15.07 -6.45
CA CYS A 114 7.64 -14.85 -5.00
C CYS A 114 6.95 -13.52 -4.65
N ASN A 115 7.08 -12.48 -5.49
CA ASN A 115 6.34 -11.24 -5.29
C ASN A 115 4.82 -11.48 -5.38
N GLN A 116 4.36 -12.26 -6.34
CA GLN A 116 2.93 -12.60 -6.45
C GLN A 116 2.45 -13.44 -5.26
N PHE A 117 3.26 -14.41 -4.84
CA PHE A 117 2.97 -15.19 -3.63
C PHE A 117 2.83 -14.29 -2.39
N ALA A 118 3.74 -13.32 -2.22
CA ALA A 118 3.69 -12.38 -1.09
C ALA A 118 2.42 -11.53 -1.09
N ILE A 119 1.90 -11.13 -2.27
CA ILE A 119 0.63 -10.40 -2.40
C ILE A 119 -0.53 -11.27 -1.90
N ILE A 120 -0.62 -12.51 -2.37
CA ILE A 120 -1.70 -13.45 -1.97
C ILE A 120 -1.62 -13.78 -0.48
N PHE A 121 -0.41 -14.02 0.03
CA PHE A 121 -0.19 -14.26 1.45
C PHE A 121 -0.58 -13.03 2.31
N GLY A 122 -0.25 -11.83 1.85
CA GLY A 122 -0.66 -10.58 2.49
C GLY A 122 -2.19 -10.43 2.57
N MET A 123 -2.92 -10.78 1.51
CA MET A 123 -4.39 -10.81 1.53
C MET A 123 -4.93 -11.77 2.60
N LEU A 124 -4.37 -12.97 2.69
CA LEU A 124 -4.76 -13.95 3.72
C LEU A 124 -4.53 -13.40 5.13
N VAL A 125 -3.39 -12.76 5.37
CA VAL A 125 -3.08 -12.14 6.67
C VAL A 125 -4.09 -11.05 7.01
N VAL A 126 -4.44 -10.17 6.05
CA VAL A 126 -5.45 -9.10 6.25
C VAL A 126 -6.82 -9.69 6.58
N TYR A 127 -7.26 -10.73 5.88
CA TYR A 127 -8.52 -11.41 6.22
C TYR A 127 -8.50 -11.97 7.63
N PHE A 128 -7.39 -12.58 8.04
CA PHE A 128 -7.25 -13.11 9.38
C PHE A 128 -7.24 -12.01 10.46
N VAL A 129 -6.54 -10.90 10.24
CA VAL A 129 -6.54 -9.74 11.14
C VAL A 129 -7.94 -9.15 11.27
N ASN A 130 -8.64 -8.96 10.14
CA ASN A 130 -10.02 -8.45 10.16
C ASN A 130 -10.98 -9.41 10.88
N TYR A 131 -10.81 -10.72 10.70
CA TYR A 131 -11.57 -11.73 11.43
C TYR A 131 -11.34 -11.62 12.95
N LEU A 132 -10.08 -11.44 13.39
CA LEU A 132 -9.77 -11.25 14.81
C LEU A 132 -10.38 -9.96 15.37
N ILE A 133 -10.33 -8.86 14.61
CA ILE A 133 -10.95 -7.58 15.02
C ILE A 133 -12.48 -7.74 15.16
N MET A 134 -13.11 -8.51 14.28
CA MET A 134 -14.55 -8.75 14.34
C MET A 134 -14.97 -9.81 15.36
N GLY A 135 -14.10 -10.76 15.70
CA GLY A 135 -14.45 -12.04 16.31
C GLY A 135 -15.22 -11.95 17.62
N ASP A 136 -14.87 -11.00 18.49
CA ASP A 136 -15.53 -10.82 19.78
C ASP A 136 -16.81 -9.94 19.72
N HIS A 137 -17.07 -9.28 18.57
CA HIS A 137 -18.11 -8.27 18.43
C HIS A 137 -19.22 -8.65 17.42
N GLN A 138 -19.26 -9.90 16.98
CA GLN A 138 -20.26 -10.37 16.01
C GLN A 138 -21.63 -10.67 16.62
N ASN A 139 -21.73 -10.78 17.94
CA ASN A 139 -22.99 -11.08 18.60
C ASN A 139 -23.87 -9.85 18.68
N PRO A 140 -25.09 -9.87 18.13
CA PRO A 140 -26.03 -8.79 18.32
C PRO A 140 -26.30 -8.60 19.82
N ILE A 141 -26.18 -7.38 20.31
CA ILE A 141 -26.52 -7.06 21.69
C ILE A 141 -28.02 -7.26 21.85
N ILE A 142 -28.39 -8.26 22.65
CA ILE A 142 -29.80 -8.49 23.00
C ILE A 142 -30.13 -7.51 24.11
N LEU A 143 -30.85 -6.45 23.75
CA LEU A 143 -31.37 -5.47 24.72
C LEU A 143 -32.66 -6.02 25.28
N LYS A 144 -32.75 -6.04 26.62
CA LYS A 144 -33.97 -6.37 27.36
C LYS A 144 -34.54 -5.06 27.86
N ASP A 145 -35.69 -4.63 27.31
CA ASP A 145 -36.34 -3.42 27.77
C ASP A 145 -36.95 -3.62 29.18
N ALA A 146 -37.41 -2.52 29.78
CA ALA A 146 -38.04 -2.54 31.13
C ALA A 146 -39.30 -3.42 31.19
N ALA A 147 -39.89 -3.77 30.05
CA ALA A 147 -41.07 -4.64 29.94
C ALA A 147 -40.66 -6.13 29.70
N GLY A 148 -39.35 -6.44 29.63
CA GLY A 148 -38.85 -7.79 29.41
C GLY A 148 -38.90 -8.24 27.96
N VAL A 149 -39.20 -7.34 27.00
CA VAL A 149 -39.19 -7.64 25.56
C VAL A 149 -37.74 -7.67 25.06
N LEU A 150 -37.36 -8.77 24.41
CA LEU A 150 -36.05 -8.93 23.80
C LEU A 150 -36.05 -8.21 22.43
N SER A 151 -35.29 -7.12 22.34
CA SER A 151 -34.99 -6.45 21.08
C SER A 151 -33.54 -6.72 20.68
N VAL A 152 -33.33 -6.99 19.39
CA VAL A 152 -32.00 -7.06 18.83
C VAL A 152 -31.55 -5.64 18.54
N SER A 153 -30.35 -5.25 18.99
CA SER A 153 -29.79 -3.94 18.66
C SER A 153 -29.78 -3.73 17.15
N ALA A 154 -30.09 -2.52 16.71
CA ALA A 154 -30.00 -2.17 15.30
C ALA A 154 -28.57 -2.42 14.82
N GLU A 155 -28.42 -2.83 13.57
CA GLU A 155 -27.09 -3.08 12.93
C GLU A 155 -26.18 -1.85 13.06
N SER A 156 -26.77 -0.65 13.08
CA SER A 156 -26.08 0.63 13.30
C SER A 156 -25.44 0.79 14.69
N ASP A 157 -25.91 0.05 15.70
CA ASP A 157 -25.42 0.15 17.07
C ASP A 157 -24.30 -0.85 17.37
N MET A 158 -23.97 -1.71 16.41
CA MET A 158 -22.87 -2.67 16.55
C MET A 158 -21.53 -1.92 16.55
N TRP A 159 -20.64 -2.28 17.50
CA TRP A 159 -19.30 -1.72 17.59
C TRP A 159 -18.53 -1.84 16.26
N THR A 160 -18.71 -2.94 15.54
CA THR A 160 -18.06 -3.18 14.23
C THR A 160 -18.43 -2.12 13.20
N VAL A 161 -19.64 -1.57 13.25
CA VAL A 161 -20.14 -0.54 12.34
C VAL A 161 -19.71 0.86 12.78
N GLN A 162 -19.65 1.11 14.11
CA GLN A 162 -19.29 2.43 14.64
C GLN A 162 -17.78 2.65 14.69
N GLU A 163 -17.00 1.70 15.18
CA GLU A 163 -15.57 1.84 15.46
C GLU A 163 -14.70 0.77 14.76
N GLY A 164 -15.21 -0.45 14.59
CA GLY A 164 -14.42 -1.59 14.09
C GLY A 164 -13.77 -1.35 12.73
N TRP A 165 -14.45 -0.65 11.81
CA TRP A 165 -13.91 -0.30 10.51
C TRP A 165 -12.63 0.55 10.61
N ARG A 166 -12.52 1.42 11.63
CA ARG A 166 -11.33 2.25 11.87
C ARG A 166 -10.13 1.37 12.18
N TYR A 167 -10.30 0.38 13.07
CA TYR A 167 -9.24 -0.56 13.43
C TYR A 167 -8.82 -1.45 12.26
N MET A 168 -9.78 -1.85 11.40
CA MET A 168 -9.48 -2.61 10.19
C MET A 168 -8.58 -1.82 9.24
N PHE A 169 -8.92 -0.57 8.93
CA PHE A 169 -8.08 0.30 8.09
C PHE A 169 -6.79 0.72 8.81
N GLY A 170 -6.84 1.01 10.10
CA GLY A 170 -5.68 1.39 10.89
C GLY A 170 -4.63 0.27 11.00
N SER A 171 -5.06 -0.99 10.97
CA SER A 171 -4.14 -2.14 11.02
C SER A 171 -3.16 -2.18 9.85
N GLU A 172 -3.50 -1.57 8.71
CA GLU A 172 -2.63 -1.44 7.54
C GLU A 172 -1.39 -0.57 7.82
N ALA A 173 -1.41 0.29 8.84
CA ALA A 173 -0.28 1.14 9.22
C ALA A 173 0.94 0.32 9.66
N PHE A 174 0.74 -0.82 10.34
CA PHE A 174 1.83 -1.68 10.80
C PHE A 174 2.65 -2.27 9.65
N PRO A 175 2.05 -3.01 8.69
CA PRO A 175 2.80 -3.52 7.55
C PRO A 175 3.38 -2.41 6.68
N ALA A 176 2.70 -1.26 6.53
CA ALA A 176 3.22 -0.11 5.78
C ALA A 176 4.48 0.48 6.43
N ALA A 177 4.47 0.67 7.75
CA ALA A 177 5.64 1.14 8.50
C ALA A 177 6.79 0.13 8.43
N PHE A 178 6.50 -1.16 8.60
CA PHE A 178 7.50 -2.23 8.50
C PHE A 178 8.11 -2.31 7.10
N PHE A 179 7.31 -2.23 6.06
CA PHE A 179 7.77 -2.16 4.68
C PHE A 179 8.67 -0.93 4.46
N GLY A 180 8.24 0.25 4.90
CA GLY A 180 9.04 1.47 4.83
C GLY A 180 10.39 1.33 5.54
N MET A 181 10.42 0.72 6.73
CA MET A 181 11.65 0.45 7.48
C MET A 181 12.60 -0.48 6.70
N LEU A 182 12.10 -1.58 6.15
CA LEU A 182 12.91 -2.52 5.37
C LEU A 182 13.54 -1.84 4.14
N LEU A 183 12.86 -0.89 3.51
CA LEU A 183 13.38 -0.17 2.36
C LEU A 183 14.60 0.73 2.66
N PHE A 184 14.92 1.00 3.93
CA PHE A 184 16.17 1.67 4.29
C PHE A 184 17.40 0.75 4.08
N PHE A 185 17.23 -0.55 4.28
CA PHE A 185 18.30 -1.53 4.13
C PHE A 185 18.52 -1.99 2.68
N VAL A 186 17.54 -1.76 1.82
CA VAL A 186 17.56 -2.20 0.43
C VAL A 186 18.44 -1.27 -0.42
N PRO A 187 19.38 -1.77 -1.26
CA PRO A 187 20.26 -0.95 -2.10
C PRO A 187 19.52 -0.32 -3.29
N LYS A 188 20.12 0.69 -3.92
CA LYS A 188 19.65 1.20 -5.22
C LYS A 188 19.94 0.15 -6.31
N THR A 189 19.11 0.12 -7.37
CA THR A 189 19.36 -0.82 -8.46
C THR A 189 20.60 -0.42 -9.29
N PRO A 190 21.41 -1.39 -9.74
CA PRO A 190 22.60 -1.09 -10.56
C PRO A 190 22.26 -0.30 -11.81
N ARG A 191 21.15 -0.62 -12.47
CA ARG A 191 20.70 0.09 -13.67
C ARG A 191 20.43 1.58 -13.41
N TYR A 192 19.78 1.92 -12.28
CA TYR A 192 19.57 3.32 -11.91
C TYR A 192 20.88 4.03 -11.56
N LEU A 193 21.82 3.33 -10.90
CA LEU A 193 23.12 3.92 -10.54
C LEU A 193 23.96 4.24 -11.78
N VAL A 194 23.91 3.43 -12.83
CA VAL A 194 24.56 3.74 -14.11
C VAL A 194 23.94 4.97 -14.77
N LEU A 195 22.61 5.09 -14.78
CA LEU A 195 21.91 6.25 -15.34
C LEU A 195 22.27 7.57 -14.61
N VAL A 196 22.56 7.53 -13.30
CA VAL A 196 23.01 8.70 -12.54
C VAL A 196 24.54 8.78 -12.41
N GLN A 197 25.29 8.10 -13.29
CA GLN A 197 26.75 8.14 -13.39
C GLN A 197 27.51 7.70 -12.11
N GLN A 198 26.89 6.84 -11.27
CA GLN A 198 27.54 6.25 -10.09
C GLN A 198 27.97 4.80 -10.35
N GLU A 199 28.84 4.61 -11.32
CA GLU A 199 29.26 3.30 -11.82
C GLU A 199 29.97 2.44 -10.79
N GLU A 200 30.84 3.02 -9.95
CA GLU A 200 31.54 2.29 -8.90
C GLU A 200 30.61 1.62 -7.90
N LYS A 201 29.53 2.35 -7.52
CA LYS A 201 28.51 1.78 -6.63
C LYS A 201 27.68 0.70 -7.33
N ALA A 202 27.41 0.86 -8.63
CA ALA A 202 26.74 -0.16 -9.42
C ALA A 202 27.59 -1.44 -9.50
N TYR A 203 28.88 -1.31 -9.77
CA TYR A 203 29.82 -2.42 -9.79
C TYR A 203 29.87 -3.14 -8.43
N THR A 204 30.01 -2.40 -7.32
CA THR A 204 30.07 -2.99 -5.98
C THR A 204 28.82 -3.82 -5.65
N ILE A 205 27.65 -3.39 -6.08
CA ILE A 205 26.40 -4.13 -5.86
C ILE A 205 26.38 -5.38 -6.75
N LEU A 206 26.74 -5.24 -8.02
CA LEU A 206 26.81 -6.37 -8.96
C LEU A 206 27.84 -7.42 -8.53
N GLU A 207 28.98 -6.99 -8.00
CA GLU A 207 30.02 -7.87 -7.48
C GLU A 207 29.53 -8.70 -6.30
N LYS A 208 28.79 -8.07 -5.36
CA LYS A 208 28.21 -8.78 -4.22
C LYS A 208 27.17 -9.83 -4.62
N ILE A 209 26.43 -9.60 -5.73
CA ILE A 209 25.34 -10.47 -6.16
C ILE A 209 25.84 -11.56 -7.11
N ASN A 210 26.71 -11.24 -8.07
CA ASN A 210 27.06 -12.12 -9.19
C ASN A 210 28.53 -12.54 -9.19
N GLY A 211 29.38 -11.99 -8.30
CA GLY A 211 30.81 -12.19 -8.29
C GLY A 211 31.57 -11.35 -9.33
N LYS A 212 32.89 -11.20 -9.15
CA LYS A 212 33.73 -10.24 -9.91
C LYS A 212 33.65 -10.42 -11.44
N LYS A 213 33.75 -11.64 -11.96
CA LYS A 213 33.77 -11.90 -13.42
C LYS A 213 32.47 -11.46 -14.11
N LYS A 214 31.33 -11.85 -13.55
CA LYS A 214 30.01 -11.52 -14.13
C LYS A 214 29.61 -10.06 -13.88
N ALA A 215 30.08 -9.44 -12.80
CA ALA A 215 29.74 -8.05 -12.47
C ALA A 215 30.20 -7.07 -13.56
N GLN A 216 31.41 -7.27 -14.10
CA GLN A 216 31.96 -6.42 -15.17
C GLN A 216 31.19 -6.58 -16.48
N GLU A 217 30.83 -7.80 -16.84
CA GLU A 217 30.07 -8.11 -18.04
C GLU A 217 28.67 -7.44 -17.97
N ILE A 218 27.95 -7.66 -16.89
CA ILE A 218 26.63 -7.07 -16.67
C ILE A 218 26.68 -5.54 -16.63
N LEU A 219 27.73 -4.96 -16.04
CA LEU A 219 27.90 -3.51 -16.02
C LEU A 219 28.07 -2.93 -17.43
N ASN A 220 28.86 -3.61 -18.28
CA ASN A 220 29.06 -3.19 -19.66
C ASN A 220 27.76 -3.31 -20.47
N ASP A 221 26.97 -4.36 -20.28
CA ASP A 221 25.67 -4.53 -20.94
C ASP A 221 24.68 -3.43 -20.54
N ILE A 222 24.66 -3.06 -19.24
CA ILE A 222 23.82 -1.97 -18.75
C ILE A 222 24.22 -0.64 -19.37
N LYS A 223 25.54 -0.37 -19.51
CA LYS A 223 26.05 0.85 -20.14
C LYS A 223 25.66 0.93 -21.61
N ALA A 224 25.85 -0.15 -22.36
CA ALA A 224 25.48 -0.22 -23.78
C ALA A 224 23.98 0.10 -23.96
N THR A 225 23.12 -0.55 -23.17
CA THR A 225 21.66 -0.32 -23.21
C THR A 225 21.25 1.10 -22.74
N ALA A 226 22.04 1.73 -21.87
CA ALA A 226 21.77 3.09 -21.40
C ALA A 226 22.13 4.14 -22.46
N GLN A 227 23.20 3.91 -23.24
CA GLN A 227 23.63 4.80 -24.33
C GLN A 227 22.69 4.79 -25.53
N GLU A 228 22.07 3.65 -25.86
CA GLU A 228 21.08 3.54 -26.94
C GLU A 228 19.78 4.33 -26.71
N LYS A 229 19.52 4.76 -25.46
CA LYS A 229 18.29 5.49 -25.07
C LYS A 229 18.47 6.99 -24.88
N THR A 230 19.67 7.49 -25.06
CA THR A 230 20.00 8.92 -24.99
C THR A 230 20.09 9.53 -26.36
#